data_dd05228b1e33e3cc1e8ff4900d26f4d5
#
_entry.id   dd05228b1e33e3cc1e8ff4900d26f4d5
#
_cell.length_a   1.000
_cell.length_b   1.000
_cell.length_c   1.000
_cell.angle_alpha   90.00
_cell.angle_beta   90.00
_cell.angle_gamma   90.00
#
_symmetry.space_group_name_H-M   'P 1'
#
loop_
_entity.id
_entity.type
_entity.pdbx_description
1 polymer ?
#
loop_
_entity_poly.entity_id
_entity_poly.type
_entity_poly.pdbx_seq_one_letter_code
_entity_poly.pdbx_strand_id
1 'polypeptide(L)'
;ITNFNERFNGRLHYNTGRRINNGFIRNQHNVLSLSDRDIIHNNKNLRDINGKRTLQNKILETFNNFKPDCIILGHADRVERTTLEKIKEIDKNLKISQWFLDPLSKYGPDHINNKKRILDKIDLIDKSFLTTDPNSLSFNLPDSYFIPNPCDEAFEILKNYKKNCN
;
A
#
# COMPACT_ATOMS: atom_id res chain seq x y z
N ILE A 1 3.14 0.51 -4.12
CA ILE A 1 3.24 -0.91 -3.74
C ILE A 1 2.08 -1.25 -2.82
N THR A 2 1.22 -2.18 -3.22
CA THR A 2 0.07 -2.64 -2.42
C THR A 2 -0.42 -3.99 -2.91
N ASN A 3 -1.33 -4.63 -2.19
CA ASN A 3 -1.95 -5.87 -2.63
C ASN A 3 -3.09 -5.59 -3.63
N PHE A 4 -2.89 -5.88 -4.91
CA PHE A 4 -3.92 -5.75 -5.95
C PHE A 4 -4.84 -6.96 -6.08
N ASN A 5 -4.56 -8.05 -5.38
CA ASN A 5 -5.36 -9.28 -5.37
C ASN A 5 -5.49 -9.97 -6.75
N GLU A 6 -4.48 -9.85 -7.61
CA GLU A 6 -4.48 -10.40 -8.96
C GLU A 6 -4.59 -11.93 -8.97
N ARG A 7 -4.00 -12.61 -7.96
CA ARG A 7 -4.07 -14.07 -7.76
C ARG A 7 -5.49 -14.63 -7.59
N PHE A 8 -6.48 -13.77 -7.43
CA PHE A 8 -7.89 -14.18 -7.28
C PHE A 8 -8.68 -14.08 -8.58
N ASN A 9 -8.02 -13.98 -9.74
CA ASN A 9 -8.64 -14.04 -11.07
C ASN A 9 -9.81 -13.07 -11.24
N GLY A 10 -9.65 -11.83 -10.80
CA GLY A 10 -10.63 -10.76 -10.92
C GLY A 10 -11.67 -10.68 -9.79
N ARG A 11 -11.84 -11.73 -8.97
CA ARG A 11 -12.85 -11.74 -7.88
C ARG A 11 -12.71 -10.57 -6.91
N LEU A 12 -11.49 -10.12 -6.66
CA LEU A 12 -11.19 -9.00 -5.78
C LEU A 12 -10.59 -7.80 -6.55
N HIS A 13 -11.03 -7.61 -7.80
CA HIS A 13 -10.54 -6.54 -8.67
C HIS A 13 -10.84 -5.14 -8.09
N TYR A 14 -12.05 -4.93 -7.58
CA TYR A 14 -12.52 -3.63 -7.07
C TYR A 14 -12.02 -3.35 -5.65
N ASN A 15 -10.70 -3.39 -5.45
CA ASN A 15 -10.08 -3.15 -4.16
C ASN A 15 -9.58 -1.70 -4.02
N THR A 16 -9.31 -1.28 -2.80
CA THR A 16 -8.85 0.07 -2.47
C THR A 16 -7.53 0.44 -3.13
N GLY A 17 -6.58 -0.49 -3.19
CA GLY A 17 -5.30 -0.26 -3.86
C GLY A 17 -5.49 0.17 -5.32
N ARG A 18 -6.42 -0.46 -6.03
CA ARG A 18 -6.72 -0.13 -7.42
C ARG A 18 -7.41 1.22 -7.56
N ARG A 19 -8.32 1.58 -6.64
CA ARG A 19 -8.96 2.90 -6.64
C ARG A 19 -7.93 4.01 -6.46
N ILE A 20 -7.04 3.88 -5.51
CA ILE A 20 -5.94 4.84 -5.27
C ILE A 20 -5.02 4.93 -6.50
N ASN A 21 -4.62 3.78 -7.05
CA ASN A 21 -3.78 3.71 -8.25
C ASN A 21 -4.43 4.45 -9.44
N ASN A 22 -5.71 4.19 -9.70
CA ASN A 22 -6.46 4.85 -10.76
C ASN A 22 -6.56 6.36 -10.51
N GLY A 23 -6.73 6.79 -9.25
CA GLY A 23 -6.73 8.20 -8.88
C GLY A 23 -5.43 8.91 -9.28
N PHE A 24 -4.27 8.30 -9.02
CA PHE A 24 -2.98 8.85 -9.47
C PHE A 24 -2.90 8.94 -10.99
N ILE A 25 -3.28 7.88 -11.71
CA ILE A 25 -3.25 7.88 -13.18
C ILE A 25 -4.16 8.98 -13.76
N ARG A 26 -5.36 9.17 -13.21
CA ARG A 26 -6.28 10.24 -13.64
C ARG A 26 -5.75 11.64 -13.34
N ASN A 27 -4.96 11.79 -12.30
CA ASN A 27 -4.24 13.03 -12.00
C ASN A 27 -2.92 13.16 -12.81
N GLN A 28 -2.77 12.40 -13.89
CA GLN A 28 -1.67 12.47 -14.85
C GLN A 28 -0.30 12.08 -14.28
N HIS A 29 -0.28 11.33 -13.18
CA HIS A 29 0.97 10.73 -12.70
C HIS A 29 1.33 9.49 -13.51
N ASN A 30 2.62 9.32 -13.78
CA ASN A 30 3.14 8.06 -14.32
C ASN A 30 3.27 7.05 -13.19
N VAL A 31 2.47 5.99 -13.21
CA VAL A 31 2.36 5.04 -12.10
C VAL A 31 2.82 3.65 -12.51
N LEU A 32 3.82 3.12 -11.81
CA LEU A 32 4.20 1.72 -11.89
C LEU A 32 3.70 0.98 -10.65
N SER A 33 2.87 -0.03 -10.87
CA SER A 33 2.20 -0.78 -9.81
C SER A 33 2.93 -2.07 -9.47
N LEU A 34 3.17 -2.32 -8.18
CA LEU A 34 3.70 -3.60 -7.68
C LEU A 34 2.72 -4.19 -6.67
N SER A 35 2.27 -5.43 -6.93
CA SER A 35 1.42 -6.19 -6.01
C SER A 35 2.27 -7.10 -5.13
N ASP A 36 2.52 -6.69 -3.89
CA ASP A 36 3.44 -7.38 -2.98
C ASP A 36 3.05 -8.84 -2.74
N ARG A 37 1.80 -9.09 -2.39
CA ARG A 37 1.32 -10.45 -2.08
C ARG A 37 1.16 -11.33 -3.32
N ASP A 38 0.85 -10.75 -4.47
CA ASP A 38 0.75 -11.51 -5.71
C ASP A 38 2.13 -11.90 -6.22
N ILE A 39 3.13 -11.00 -6.12
CA ILE A 39 4.53 -11.32 -6.42
C ILE A 39 5.02 -12.48 -5.54
N ILE A 40 4.79 -12.42 -4.23
CA ILE A 40 5.14 -13.49 -3.29
C ILE A 40 4.46 -14.79 -3.69
N HIS A 41 3.15 -14.77 -3.97
CA HIS A 41 2.38 -15.96 -4.29
C HIS A 41 2.91 -16.65 -5.55
N ASN A 42 3.20 -15.87 -6.60
CA ASN A 42 3.55 -16.38 -7.92
C ASN A 42 5.03 -16.81 -8.03
N ASN A 43 5.89 -16.45 -7.06
CA ASN A 43 7.33 -16.69 -7.15
C ASN A 43 7.88 -17.64 -6.06
N LYS A 44 7.02 -18.39 -5.40
CA LYS A 44 7.46 -19.44 -4.47
C LYS A 44 8.16 -20.57 -5.24
N ASN A 45 9.38 -20.89 -4.84
CA ASN A 45 10.17 -21.95 -5.43
C ASN A 45 11.17 -22.53 -4.41
N LEU A 46 11.93 -23.55 -4.80
CA LEU A 46 12.90 -24.20 -3.90
C LEU A 46 13.99 -23.28 -3.35
N ARG A 47 14.31 -22.18 -4.04
CA ARG A 47 15.33 -21.19 -3.62
C ARG A 47 14.74 -20.01 -2.85
N ASP A 48 13.43 -19.82 -2.93
CA ASP A 48 12.66 -18.77 -2.23
C ASP A 48 11.29 -19.32 -1.83
N ILE A 49 11.30 -20.20 -0.82
CA ILE A 49 10.11 -20.97 -0.38
C ILE A 49 8.93 -20.06 -0.03
N ASN A 50 9.22 -18.89 0.49
CA ASN A 50 8.20 -17.92 0.88
C ASN A 50 7.99 -16.76 -0.11
N GLY A 51 8.75 -16.68 -1.21
CA GLY A 51 8.64 -15.65 -2.24
C GLY A 51 9.07 -14.24 -1.80
N LYS A 52 9.57 -14.08 -0.57
CA LYS A 52 9.88 -12.76 -0.01
C LYS A 52 11.13 -12.15 -0.63
N ARG A 53 12.18 -12.95 -0.83
CA ARG A 53 13.42 -12.51 -1.45
C ARG A 53 13.17 -11.97 -2.86
N THR A 54 12.36 -12.69 -3.63
CA THR A 54 11.98 -12.25 -4.99
C THR A 54 11.24 -10.92 -4.97
N LEU A 55 10.34 -10.70 -4.00
CA LEU A 55 9.67 -9.42 -3.84
C LEU A 55 10.67 -8.29 -3.59
N GLN A 56 11.59 -8.45 -2.63
CA GLN A 56 12.55 -7.40 -2.29
C GLN A 56 13.46 -7.06 -3.48
N ASN A 57 13.98 -8.07 -4.16
CA ASN A 57 14.79 -7.88 -5.37
C ASN A 57 14.02 -7.13 -6.45
N LYS A 58 12.76 -7.54 -6.71
CA LYS A 58 11.92 -6.89 -7.72
C LYS A 58 11.65 -5.41 -7.38
N ILE A 59 11.47 -5.08 -6.10
CA ILE A 59 11.30 -3.69 -5.67
C ILE A 59 12.58 -2.88 -5.98
N LEU A 60 13.76 -3.40 -5.64
CA LEU A 60 15.04 -2.73 -5.88
C LEU A 60 15.33 -2.58 -7.38
N GLU A 61 15.12 -3.61 -8.18
CA GLU A 61 15.28 -3.57 -9.62
C GLU A 61 14.32 -2.56 -10.26
N THR A 62 13.05 -2.57 -9.82
CA THR A 62 12.06 -1.61 -10.31
C THR A 62 12.44 -0.19 -9.95
N PHE A 63 12.90 0.05 -8.72
CA PHE A 63 13.39 1.36 -8.30
C PHE A 63 14.54 1.85 -9.19
N ASN A 64 15.54 1.02 -9.43
CA ASN A 64 16.70 1.37 -10.26
C ASN A 64 16.33 1.67 -11.73
N ASN A 65 15.35 0.95 -12.27
CA ASN A 65 14.94 1.10 -13.68
C ASN A 65 13.93 2.23 -13.88
N PHE A 66 12.94 2.35 -13.00
CA PHE A 66 11.83 3.32 -13.11
C PHE A 66 12.20 4.69 -12.54
N LYS A 67 13.07 4.74 -11.51
CA LYS A 67 13.50 5.95 -10.81
C LYS A 67 12.32 6.84 -10.39
N PRO A 68 11.46 6.36 -9.49
CA PRO A 68 10.27 7.11 -9.07
C PRO A 68 10.65 8.32 -8.23
N ASP A 69 9.87 9.40 -8.32
CA ASP A 69 9.96 10.55 -7.41
C ASP A 69 9.35 10.24 -6.03
N CYS A 70 8.43 9.27 -5.99
CA CYS A 70 7.74 8.86 -4.76
C CYS A 70 7.42 7.37 -4.77
N ILE A 71 7.59 6.72 -3.62
CA ILE A 71 7.08 5.37 -3.36
C ILE A 71 5.87 5.47 -2.43
N ILE A 72 4.76 4.86 -2.82
CA ILE A 72 3.56 4.82 -1.99
C ILE A 72 3.29 3.38 -1.56
N LEU A 73 3.26 3.17 -0.24
CA LEU A 73 3.01 1.89 0.40
C LEU A 73 1.56 1.79 0.86
N GLY A 74 0.84 0.80 0.38
CA GLY A 74 -0.52 0.54 0.81
C GLY A 74 -0.66 -0.84 1.43
N HIS A 75 -0.75 -0.94 2.76
CA HIS A 75 -0.71 -2.23 3.45
C HIS A 75 0.44 -3.13 2.99
N ALA A 76 1.57 -2.54 2.68
CA ALA A 76 2.76 -3.21 2.14
C ALA A 76 3.58 -3.86 3.27
N ASP A 77 2.91 -4.67 4.09
CA ASP A 77 3.48 -5.40 5.23
C ASP A 77 4.52 -6.45 4.82
N ARG A 78 4.62 -6.75 3.54
CA ARG A 78 5.61 -7.67 2.96
C ARG A 78 6.88 -6.99 2.47
N VAL A 79 6.88 -5.68 2.36
CA VAL A 79 8.08 -4.90 2.03
C VAL A 79 8.96 -4.81 3.28
N GLU A 80 10.18 -5.29 3.18
CA GLU A 80 11.11 -5.30 4.31
C GLU A 80 11.71 -3.90 4.52
N ARG A 81 11.94 -3.57 5.80
CA ARG A 81 12.60 -2.32 6.20
C ARG A 81 13.94 -2.13 5.48
N THR A 82 14.76 -3.17 5.47
CA THR A 82 16.09 -3.16 4.81
C THR A 82 16.04 -2.84 3.33
N THR A 83 14.93 -3.15 2.65
CA THR A 83 14.73 -2.78 1.24
C THR A 83 14.52 -1.28 1.08
N LEU A 84 13.73 -0.66 1.95
CA LEU A 84 13.50 0.79 1.94
C LEU A 84 14.75 1.57 2.37
N GLU A 85 15.51 1.05 3.34
CA GLU A 85 16.79 1.62 3.77
C GLU A 85 17.78 1.68 2.60
N LYS A 86 17.96 0.58 1.88
CA LYS A 86 18.81 0.55 0.67
C LYS A 86 18.36 1.54 -0.40
N ILE A 87 17.06 1.69 -0.60
CA ILE A 87 16.52 2.68 -1.54
C ILE A 87 16.84 4.10 -1.09
N LYS A 88 16.68 4.41 0.20
CA LYS A 88 17.02 5.72 0.78
C LYS A 88 18.53 5.99 0.77
N GLU A 89 19.38 4.96 0.84
CA GLU A 89 20.83 5.09 0.66
C GLU A 89 21.21 5.50 -0.77
N ILE A 90 20.49 4.96 -1.78
CA ILE A 90 20.69 5.29 -3.20
C ILE A 90 20.17 6.69 -3.51
N ASP A 91 18.97 7.02 -3.02
CA ASP A 91 18.34 8.33 -3.21
C ASP A 91 17.75 8.86 -1.90
N LYS A 92 18.49 9.78 -1.27
CA LYS A 92 18.09 10.43 -0.02
C LYS A 92 16.90 11.38 -0.17
N ASN A 93 16.64 11.87 -1.38
CA ASN A 93 15.57 12.82 -1.67
C ASN A 93 14.24 12.14 -1.99
N LEU A 94 14.28 10.84 -2.32
CA LEU A 94 13.07 10.06 -2.60
C LEU A 94 12.05 10.19 -1.47
N LYS A 95 10.80 10.45 -1.82
CA LYS A 95 9.71 10.48 -0.87
C LYS A 95 9.07 9.10 -0.73
N ILE A 96 8.81 8.69 0.51
CA ILE A 96 8.09 7.45 0.80
C ILE A 96 6.86 7.83 1.62
N SER A 97 5.68 7.51 1.10
CA SER A 97 4.41 7.71 1.79
C SER A 97 3.71 6.38 2.02
N GLN A 98 2.83 6.34 3.02
CA GLN A 98 1.97 5.18 3.24
C GLN A 98 0.51 5.59 3.38
N TRP A 99 -0.40 4.69 3.02
CA TRP A 99 -1.81 4.82 3.36
C TRP A 99 -2.28 3.59 4.14
N PHE A 100 -3.19 3.83 5.10
CA PHE A 100 -3.64 2.79 6.02
C PHE A 100 -5.14 2.95 6.28
N LEU A 101 -5.91 1.91 6.01
CA LEU A 101 -7.37 1.94 6.04
C LEU A 101 -7.97 1.13 7.20
N ASP A 102 -7.17 0.28 7.85
CA ASP A 102 -7.65 -0.48 9.00
C ASP A 102 -7.82 0.46 10.21
N PRO A 103 -8.78 0.18 11.09
CA PRO A 103 -9.02 1.01 12.27
C PRO A 103 -7.79 1.13 13.17
N LEU A 104 -7.43 2.37 13.54
CA LEU A 104 -6.34 2.69 14.46
C LEU A 104 -6.83 3.23 15.81
N SER A 105 -8.16 3.33 16.00
CA SER A 105 -8.74 3.74 17.25
C SER A 105 -8.44 2.71 18.36
N LYS A 106 -8.23 3.19 19.59
CA LYS A 106 -7.83 2.36 20.76
C LYS A 106 -8.72 1.14 20.99
N TYR A 107 -10.00 1.27 20.70
CA TYR A 107 -11.01 0.21 20.90
C TYR A 107 -11.44 -0.46 19.60
N GLY A 108 -10.77 -0.13 18.48
CA GLY A 108 -11.05 -0.73 17.19
C GLY A 108 -10.52 -2.17 17.08
N PRO A 109 -11.08 -2.94 16.15
CA PRO A 109 -10.62 -4.31 15.91
C PRO A 109 -9.14 -4.32 15.51
N ASP A 110 -8.41 -5.30 16.01
CA ASP A 110 -6.99 -5.55 15.70
C ASP A 110 -6.04 -4.36 15.96
N HIS A 111 -6.43 -3.45 16.87
CA HIS A 111 -5.69 -2.21 17.16
C HIS A 111 -4.19 -2.42 17.38
N ILE A 112 -3.80 -3.41 18.18
CA ILE A 112 -2.39 -3.67 18.52
C ILE A 112 -1.58 -4.02 17.28
N ASN A 113 -2.09 -4.92 16.44
CA ASN A 113 -1.40 -5.32 15.22
C ASN A 113 -1.40 -4.20 14.17
N ASN A 114 -2.51 -3.45 14.04
CA ASN A 114 -2.61 -2.32 13.14
C ASN A 114 -1.63 -1.21 13.53
N LYS A 115 -1.54 -0.89 14.82
CA LYS A 115 -0.54 0.04 15.35
C LYS A 115 0.89 -0.44 15.05
N LYS A 116 1.19 -1.72 15.28
CA LYS A 116 2.51 -2.30 14.97
C LYS A 116 2.83 -2.17 13.48
N ARG A 117 1.90 -2.50 12.60
CA ARG A 117 2.10 -2.43 11.14
C ARG A 117 2.41 -1.02 10.66
N ILE A 118 1.66 -0.02 11.13
CA ILE A 118 1.85 1.36 10.67
C ILE A 118 3.14 1.97 11.21
N LEU A 119 3.57 1.58 12.40
CA LEU A 119 4.78 2.08 13.03
C LEU A 119 6.06 1.34 12.61
N ASP A 120 5.96 0.17 11.99
CA ASP A 120 7.11 -0.70 11.67
C ASP A 120 8.24 0.01 10.90
N LYS A 121 7.90 0.94 10.03
CA LYS A 121 8.83 1.66 9.16
C LYS A 121 8.67 3.19 9.22
N ILE A 122 8.06 3.70 10.29
CA ILE A 122 7.59 5.10 10.34
C ILE A 122 8.72 6.12 10.18
N ASP A 123 9.91 5.81 10.64
CA ASP A 123 11.10 6.66 10.51
C ASP A 123 11.65 6.75 9.06
N LEU A 124 11.19 5.87 8.17
CA LEU A 124 11.48 5.91 6.73
C LEU A 124 10.33 6.54 5.92
N ILE A 125 9.20 6.84 6.57
CA ILE A 125 7.99 7.35 5.93
C ILE A 125 7.93 8.86 6.07
N ASP A 126 7.80 9.56 4.95
CA ASP A 126 7.67 11.02 4.93
C ASP A 126 6.22 11.47 5.28
N LYS A 127 5.20 10.71 4.87
CA LYS A 127 3.79 11.05 5.14
C LYS A 127 2.91 9.80 5.27
N SER A 128 1.94 9.86 6.19
CA SER A 128 0.96 8.78 6.42
C SER A 128 -0.47 9.28 6.17
N PHE A 129 -1.23 8.56 5.35
CA PHE A 129 -2.62 8.86 5.01
C PHE A 129 -3.55 7.81 5.62
N LEU A 130 -4.49 8.24 6.47
CA LEU A 130 -5.28 7.37 7.33
C LEU A 130 -6.78 7.61 7.13
N THR A 131 -7.58 6.57 7.26
CA THR A 131 -9.04 6.70 7.40
C THR A 131 -9.49 6.85 8.86
N THR A 132 -8.56 6.75 9.81
CA THR A 132 -8.78 7.15 11.21
C THR A 132 -8.25 8.57 11.40
N ASP A 133 -9.01 9.44 12.06
CA ASP A 133 -8.56 10.79 12.37
C ASP A 133 -7.26 10.74 13.20
N PRO A 134 -6.15 11.34 12.71
CA PRO A 134 -4.88 11.38 13.44
C PRO A 134 -4.98 11.93 14.85
N ASN A 135 -5.88 12.89 15.09
CA ASN A 135 -6.08 13.49 16.41
C ASN A 135 -6.76 12.53 17.42
N SER A 136 -7.40 11.48 16.94
CA SER A 136 -8.05 10.44 17.77
C SER A 136 -7.14 9.27 18.14
N LEU A 137 -5.90 9.26 17.64
CA LEU A 137 -4.97 8.17 17.88
C LEU A 137 -4.49 8.16 19.34
N SER A 138 -4.34 6.97 19.91
CA SER A 138 -3.77 6.77 21.25
C SER A 138 -2.23 6.71 21.26
N PHE A 139 -1.60 7.06 20.15
CA PHE A 139 -0.15 7.08 19.96
C PHE A 139 0.26 8.19 18.99
N ASN A 140 1.49 8.64 19.10
CA ASN A 140 2.01 9.66 18.19
C ASN A 140 2.31 9.06 16.80
N LEU A 141 1.81 9.68 15.75
CA LEU A 141 2.10 9.37 14.37
C LEU A 141 2.40 10.67 13.63
N PRO A 142 3.68 11.05 13.49
CA PRO A 142 4.04 12.31 12.85
C PRO A 142 3.62 12.33 11.38
N ASP A 143 3.46 13.54 10.82
CA ASP A 143 3.13 13.76 9.40
C ASP A 143 1.97 12.89 8.90
N SER A 144 0.92 12.78 9.70
CA SER A 144 -0.27 12.00 9.39
C SER A 144 -1.46 12.87 9.01
N TYR A 145 -2.23 12.41 8.02
CA TYR A 145 -3.35 13.11 7.43
C TYR A 145 -4.55 12.19 7.31
N PHE A 146 -5.74 12.73 7.61
CA PHE A 146 -6.98 12.02 7.35
C PHE A 146 -7.29 11.98 5.86
N ILE A 147 -7.68 10.81 5.36
CA ILE A 147 -8.27 10.64 4.03
C ILE A 147 -9.56 9.82 4.15
N PRO A 148 -10.64 10.16 3.43
CA PRO A 148 -11.81 9.29 3.35
C PRO A 148 -11.48 8.01 2.58
N ASN A 149 -12.33 7.00 2.70
CA ASN A 149 -12.23 5.82 1.83
C ASN A 149 -12.31 6.26 0.36
N PRO A 150 -11.35 5.84 -0.48
CA PRO A 150 -11.30 6.28 -1.87
C PRO A 150 -12.47 5.71 -2.67
N CYS A 151 -13.05 6.57 -3.50
CA CYS A 151 -13.98 6.20 -4.55
C CYS A 151 -13.27 6.20 -5.89
N ASP A 152 -13.80 5.46 -6.85
CA ASP A 152 -13.35 5.45 -8.23
C ASP A 152 -14.58 5.51 -9.14
N GLU A 153 -14.70 6.58 -9.91
CA GLU A 153 -15.87 6.80 -10.77
C GLU A 153 -16.10 5.68 -11.78
N ALA A 154 -15.04 5.01 -12.26
CA ALA A 154 -15.17 3.87 -13.16
C ALA A 154 -15.79 2.65 -12.45
N PHE A 155 -15.65 2.53 -11.13
CA PHE A 155 -16.30 1.47 -10.35
C PHE A 155 -17.71 1.86 -9.94
N GLU A 156 -17.93 3.12 -9.59
CA GLU A 156 -19.24 3.66 -9.19
C GLU A 156 -20.23 3.78 -10.36
N ILE A 157 -19.74 3.92 -11.60
CA ILE A 157 -20.57 3.88 -12.82
C ILE A 157 -21.39 2.59 -12.90
N LEU A 158 -20.90 1.48 -12.38
CA LEU A 158 -21.62 0.20 -12.39
C LEU A 158 -22.92 0.24 -11.57
N LYS A 159 -23.07 1.22 -10.67
CA LYS A 159 -24.26 1.44 -9.81
C LYS A 159 -24.80 0.15 -9.21
N ASN A 160 -23.93 -0.75 -8.80
CA ASN A 160 -24.27 -2.06 -8.27
C ASN A 160 -25.19 -1.98 -7.05
N TYR A 161 -25.12 -0.87 -6.29
CA TYR A 161 -26.00 -0.57 -5.17
C TYR A 161 -27.47 -0.34 -5.58
N LYS A 162 -27.75 -0.11 -6.88
CA LYS A 162 -29.11 0.03 -7.42
C LYS A 162 -29.68 -1.29 -7.95
N LYS A 163 -28.90 -2.34 -8.01
CA LYS A 163 -29.39 -3.67 -8.39
C LYS A 163 -30.07 -4.28 -7.19
N ASN A 164 -31.38 -4.54 -7.30
CA ASN A 164 -32.05 -5.38 -6.32
C ASN A 164 -31.39 -6.75 -6.39
N CYS A 165 -30.63 -7.11 -5.36
CA CYS A 165 -30.14 -8.48 -5.17
C CYS A 165 -31.37 -9.29 -4.73
N ASN A 166 -32.03 -9.95 -5.68
CA ASN A 166 -33.01 -11.00 -5.40
C ASN A 166 -32.25 -12.30 -5.09
#